data_84c06f8b740c5134466d7e530859d9f1
#
_entry.id   84c06f8b740c5134466d7e530859d9f1
#
_cell.length_a   1.000
_cell.length_b   1.000
_cell.length_c   1.000
_cell.angle_alpha   90.00
_cell.angle_beta   90.00
_cell.angle_gamma   90.00
#
_symmetry.space_group_name_H-M   'P 1'
#
loop_
_entity.id
_entity.type
_entity.pdbx_description
1 polymer ?
#
loop_
_entity_poly.entity_id
_entity_poly.type
_entity_poly.pdbx_seq_one_letter_code
_entity_poly.pdbx_strand_id
1 'polypeptide(L)'
;MFSQYKKGLLAGSVAVAALTSAAPAMAADMVALLLPENVNPRWEQQDAAAFVATMQEIAPDVKVEVYNANNDTSVQQRQAEQALTQGAKVLVVIPIDGESSAIIADTAAEEGVPTIAYDRMINSPNTKFWVQADMFATGAAQAQHVVDNTKPGDTLVLLKGSPTDPNAAVIHAGQVSVLQPLFDAGERVMGYENWTPGWDPAIARRSMDQALTQLNNNVQGVVSSNDGNAGAAIAAMEEQGMAGTVPVSGLDCTVQAQQLMLLGKQTQCGWRPLHEMAAAAANVSVRLLNGDDYSDLATEVVQNGVGADVAFVPVDSYSAVGAEGVGYVIENDPSITRDMVCQGEAAATGFCS
;
A
#
# COMPACT_ATOMS: atom_id res chain seq x y z
N MET A 1 1.79 52.21 92.38
CA MET A 1 1.06 50.94 92.52
C MET A 1 1.22 50.24 91.14
N PHE A 2 1.67 49.01 91.21
CA PHE A 2 2.38 48.32 90.14
C PHE A 2 1.51 47.93 88.95
N SER A 3 1.93 48.32 87.75
CA SER A 3 1.44 47.81 86.41
C SER A 3 2.38 46.69 85.88
N GLN A 4 1.83 45.53 85.56
CA GLN A 4 2.57 44.42 84.98
C GLN A 4 2.47 44.45 83.47
N TYR A 5 3.60 44.55 82.80
CA TYR A 5 3.73 44.37 81.34
C TYR A 5 3.82 42.85 81.06
N LYS A 6 2.88 42.33 80.23
CA LYS A 6 3.00 41.02 79.62
C LYS A 6 3.63 41.20 78.22
N LYS A 7 4.80 40.59 78.03
CA LYS A 7 5.45 40.45 76.73
C LYS A 7 4.79 39.28 75.99
N GLY A 8 4.16 39.59 74.86
CA GLY A 8 3.69 38.57 73.89
C GLY A 8 4.82 38.20 72.92
N LEU A 9 5.21 36.96 72.87
CA LEU A 9 6.04 36.39 71.79
C LEU A 9 5.19 36.16 70.55
N LEU A 10 5.53 36.87 69.43
CA LEU A 10 5.03 36.51 68.11
C LEU A 10 5.94 35.41 67.54
N ALA A 11 5.41 34.23 67.41
CA ALA A 11 6.04 33.14 66.63
C ALA A 11 5.72 33.32 65.16
N GLY A 12 6.72 33.79 64.39
CA GLY A 12 6.61 33.87 62.92
C GLY A 12 6.77 32.47 62.29
N SER A 13 5.70 31.97 61.72
CA SER A 13 5.74 30.75 60.88
C SER A 13 6.26 31.10 59.50
N VAL A 14 7.47 30.66 59.19
CA VAL A 14 8.03 30.73 57.81
C VAL A 14 7.41 29.59 57.01
N ALA A 15 6.46 29.87 56.13
CA ALA A 15 5.96 28.94 55.16
C ALA A 15 7.00 28.78 54.02
N VAL A 16 7.70 27.66 53.99
CA VAL A 16 8.56 27.25 52.89
C VAL A 16 7.64 26.78 51.74
N ALA A 17 7.42 27.64 50.76
CA ALA A 17 6.76 27.24 49.51
C ALA A 17 7.71 26.32 48.73
N ALA A 18 7.43 25.02 48.70
CA ALA A 18 8.08 24.09 47.82
C ALA A 18 7.64 24.38 46.36
N LEU A 19 8.52 25.04 45.61
CA LEU A 19 8.42 25.16 44.14
C LEU A 19 8.65 23.74 43.56
N THR A 20 7.58 23.02 43.34
CA THR A 20 7.62 21.81 42.47
C THR A 20 7.86 22.31 41.07
N SER A 21 9.11 22.22 40.58
CA SER A 21 9.43 22.38 39.17
C SER A 21 8.68 21.27 38.41
N ALA A 22 7.56 21.63 37.78
CA ALA A 22 6.96 20.77 36.77
C ALA A 22 8.02 20.61 35.65
N ALA A 23 8.60 19.43 35.51
CA ALA A 23 9.39 19.10 34.33
C ALA A 23 8.49 19.37 33.13
N PRO A 24 8.99 20.02 32.06
CA PRO A 24 8.25 20.16 30.84
C PRO A 24 7.86 18.73 30.39
N ALA A 25 6.56 18.48 30.23
CA ALA A 25 6.10 17.27 29.57
C ALA A 25 6.74 17.30 28.16
N MET A 26 7.69 16.42 27.91
CA MET A 26 8.21 16.22 26.57
C MET A 26 6.99 15.83 25.73
N ALA A 27 6.76 16.56 24.62
CA ALA A 27 5.76 16.12 23.67
C ALA A 27 6.13 14.70 23.20
N ALA A 28 5.15 13.82 23.14
CA ALA A 28 5.38 12.47 22.63
C ALA A 28 5.91 12.55 21.21
N ASP A 29 6.88 11.70 20.88
CA ASP A 29 7.35 11.58 19.51
C ASP A 29 6.19 11.22 18.59
N MET A 30 6.22 11.74 17.36
CA MET A 30 5.14 11.53 16.40
C MET A 30 5.69 10.96 15.09
N VAL A 31 5.01 9.94 14.58
CA VAL A 31 5.16 9.40 13.24
C VAL A 31 3.91 9.75 12.43
N ALA A 32 4.10 10.28 11.23
CA ALA A 32 3.00 10.56 10.31
C ALA A 32 2.95 9.53 9.18
N LEU A 33 1.79 8.93 8.97
CA LEU A 33 1.49 8.05 7.84
C LEU A 33 0.60 8.78 6.84
N LEU A 34 1.11 8.99 5.62
CA LEU A 34 0.44 9.73 4.56
C LEU A 34 -0.07 8.77 3.48
N LEU A 35 -1.37 8.54 3.46
CA LEU A 35 -2.06 7.68 2.50
C LEU A 35 -2.36 8.44 1.20
N PRO A 36 -2.37 7.76 0.03
CA PRO A 36 -2.52 8.42 -1.26
C PRO A 36 -3.99 8.76 -1.58
N GLU A 37 -4.92 7.83 -1.31
CA GLU A 37 -6.30 7.90 -1.77
C GLU A 37 -7.19 6.89 -1.03
N ASN A 38 -8.51 6.95 -1.28
CA ASN A 38 -9.51 6.09 -0.66
C ASN A 38 -10.30 5.24 -1.68
N VAL A 39 -9.91 5.25 -2.95
CA VAL A 39 -10.52 4.42 -4.01
C VAL A 39 -10.19 2.94 -3.78
N ASN A 40 -8.97 2.65 -3.35
CA ASN A 40 -8.56 1.32 -2.94
C ASN A 40 -8.67 1.20 -1.41
N PRO A 41 -9.63 0.40 -0.89
CA PRO A 41 -9.90 0.31 0.55
C PRO A 41 -8.71 -0.21 1.39
N ARG A 42 -7.74 -0.89 0.76
CA ARG A 42 -6.59 -1.47 1.46
C ARG A 42 -5.84 -0.44 2.30
N TRP A 43 -5.68 0.79 1.78
CA TRP A 43 -4.88 1.82 2.43
C TRP A 43 -5.32 2.12 3.86
N GLU A 44 -6.63 2.23 4.08
CA GLU A 44 -7.19 2.50 5.41
C GLU A 44 -7.45 1.21 6.20
N GLN A 45 -8.01 0.19 5.53
CA GLN A 45 -8.51 -1.01 6.21
C GLN A 45 -7.42 -2.03 6.54
N GLN A 46 -6.33 -2.05 5.79
CA GLN A 46 -5.23 -3.01 5.96
C GLN A 46 -3.93 -2.31 6.31
N ASP A 47 -3.37 -1.48 5.42
CA ASP A 47 -2.04 -0.88 5.60
C ASP A 47 -1.99 0.03 6.84
N ALA A 48 -2.87 1.04 6.93
CA ALA A 48 -2.89 1.95 8.07
C ALA A 48 -3.29 1.25 9.37
N ALA A 49 -4.28 0.34 9.32
CA ALA A 49 -4.72 -0.40 10.48
C ALA A 49 -3.58 -1.26 11.06
N ALA A 50 -2.84 -1.99 10.20
CA ALA A 50 -1.70 -2.81 10.62
C ALA A 50 -0.54 -1.95 11.11
N PHE A 51 -0.22 -0.84 10.44
CA PHE A 51 0.82 0.09 10.88
C PHE A 51 0.54 0.64 12.28
N VAL A 52 -0.67 1.16 12.51
CA VAL A 52 -1.09 1.70 13.81
C VAL A 52 -1.06 0.62 14.89
N ALA A 53 -1.56 -0.58 14.60
CA ALA A 53 -1.55 -1.69 15.56
C ALA A 53 -0.13 -2.08 15.95
N THR A 54 0.79 -2.22 14.98
CA THR A 54 2.20 -2.51 15.24
C THR A 54 2.86 -1.41 16.06
N MET A 55 2.65 -0.13 15.69
CA MET A 55 3.20 0.99 16.46
C MET A 55 2.69 1.01 17.90
N GLN A 56 1.41 0.70 18.13
CA GLN A 56 0.85 0.59 19.50
C GLN A 56 1.48 -0.54 20.31
N GLU A 57 1.87 -1.63 19.64
CA GLU A 57 2.54 -2.76 20.29
C GLU A 57 4.00 -2.46 20.65
N ILE A 58 4.78 -1.92 19.69
CA ILE A 58 6.24 -1.79 19.84
C ILE A 58 6.67 -0.42 20.39
N ALA A 59 5.84 0.60 20.27
CA ALA A 59 6.13 1.98 20.71
C ALA A 59 4.86 2.71 21.16
N PRO A 60 4.19 2.26 22.25
CA PRO A 60 2.88 2.76 22.68
C PRO A 60 2.87 4.26 23.07
N ASP A 61 4.03 4.82 23.41
CA ASP A 61 4.18 6.24 23.76
C ASP A 61 4.37 7.15 22.53
N VAL A 62 4.54 6.58 21.34
CA VAL A 62 4.68 7.33 20.07
C VAL A 62 3.31 7.60 19.48
N LYS A 63 3.03 8.87 19.20
CA LYS A 63 1.81 9.26 18.52
C LYS A 63 1.89 8.89 17.03
N VAL A 64 0.87 8.22 16.51
CA VAL A 64 0.70 8.01 15.08
C VAL A 64 -0.41 8.92 14.56
N GLU A 65 -0.11 9.75 13.57
CA GLU A 65 -1.10 10.53 12.82
C GLU A 65 -1.24 9.97 11.41
N VAL A 66 -2.48 9.69 11.00
CA VAL A 66 -2.79 9.17 9.67
C VAL A 66 -3.51 10.23 8.87
N TYR A 67 -3.01 10.50 7.67
CA TYR A 67 -3.59 11.45 6.71
C TYR A 67 -3.98 10.72 5.43
N ASN A 68 -5.01 11.20 4.74
CA ASN A 68 -5.41 10.69 3.43
C ASN A 68 -5.57 11.86 2.45
N ALA A 69 -4.87 11.80 1.34
CA ALA A 69 -4.82 12.89 0.37
C ALA A 69 -5.94 12.85 -0.68
N ASN A 70 -6.78 11.81 -0.66
CA ASN A 70 -7.89 11.66 -1.62
C ASN A 70 -7.47 11.86 -3.10
N ASN A 71 -6.30 11.32 -3.44
CA ASN A 71 -5.71 11.39 -4.78
C ASN A 71 -5.37 12.82 -5.26
N ASP A 72 -5.07 13.73 -4.34
CA ASP A 72 -4.61 15.10 -4.63
C ASP A 72 -3.18 15.30 -4.10
N THR A 73 -2.21 15.43 -5.00
CA THR A 73 -0.80 15.59 -4.66
C THR A 73 -0.53 16.84 -3.84
N SER A 74 -1.27 17.94 -4.11
CA SER A 74 -1.14 19.18 -3.35
C SER A 74 -1.70 19.03 -1.92
N VAL A 75 -2.72 18.19 -1.73
CA VAL A 75 -3.22 17.85 -0.39
C VAL A 75 -2.17 17.03 0.34
N GLN A 76 -1.56 16.01 -0.29
CA GLN A 76 -0.54 15.18 0.32
C GLN A 76 0.67 16.01 0.78
N GLN A 77 1.14 16.94 -0.06
CA GLN A 77 2.22 17.86 0.31
C GLN A 77 1.84 18.71 1.54
N ARG A 78 0.67 19.36 1.54
CA ARG A 78 0.22 20.15 2.71
C ARG A 78 0.07 19.32 3.98
N GLN A 79 -0.35 18.07 3.88
CA GLN A 79 -0.44 17.16 5.01
C GLN A 79 0.94 16.80 5.57
N ALA A 80 1.95 16.64 4.71
CA ALA A 80 3.34 16.44 5.13
C ALA A 80 3.87 17.68 5.87
N GLU A 81 3.68 18.87 5.31
CA GLU A 81 4.06 20.15 5.94
C GLU A 81 3.34 20.35 7.30
N GLN A 82 2.07 19.98 7.37
CA GLN A 82 1.30 20.00 8.62
C GLN A 82 1.89 19.04 9.65
N ALA A 83 2.22 17.81 9.26
CA ALA A 83 2.82 16.81 10.14
C ALA A 83 4.17 17.29 10.69
N LEU A 84 5.03 17.85 9.84
CA LEU A 84 6.31 18.45 10.24
C LEU A 84 6.10 19.58 11.25
N THR A 85 5.20 20.52 10.95
CA THR A 85 4.84 21.63 11.87
C THR A 85 4.32 21.13 13.22
N GLN A 86 3.64 19.98 13.26
CA GLN A 86 3.16 19.34 14.48
C GLN A 86 4.25 18.56 15.21
N GLY A 87 5.45 18.48 14.66
CA GLY A 87 6.61 17.86 15.29
C GLY A 87 6.82 16.39 14.92
N ALA A 88 6.33 15.94 13.76
CA ALA A 88 6.63 14.60 13.25
C ALA A 88 8.15 14.39 13.18
N LYS A 89 8.59 13.23 13.65
CA LYS A 89 9.99 12.81 13.65
C LYS A 89 10.32 11.81 12.53
N VAL A 90 9.31 11.19 11.94
CA VAL A 90 9.41 10.30 10.80
C VAL A 90 8.16 10.51 9.92
N LEU A 91 8.34 10.58 8.62
CA LEU A 91 7.26 10.51 7.64
C LEU A 91 7.28 9.14 6.96
N VAL A 92 6.15 8.45 6.98
CA VAL A 92 5.89 7.25 6.16
C VAL A 92 4.91 7.66 5.08
N VAL A 93 5.34 7.60 3.82
CA VAL A 93 4.59 8.19 2.71
C VAL A 93 4.32 7.14 1.64
N ILE A 94 3.05 6.98 1.30
CA ILE A 94 2.64 6.30 0.08
C ILE A 94 2.42 7.40 -0.97
N PRO A 95 3.35 7.66 -1.88
CA PRO A 95 3.19 8.76 -2.82
C PRO A 95 2.04 8.51 -3.80
N ILE A 96 1.27 9.55 -4.11
CA ILE A 96 0.31 9.52 -5.21
C ILE A 96 1.07 9.45 -6.54
N ASP A 97 2.15 10.20 -6.63
CA ASP A 97 3.01 10.34 -7.78
C ASP A 97 4.46 10.42 -7.31
N GLY A 98 5.32 9.58 -7.85
CA GLY A 98 6.69 9.42 -7.36
C GLY A 98 7.57 10.65 -7.60
N GLU A 99 7.31 11.42 -8.66
CA GLU A 99 8.08 12.63 -9.01
C GLU A 99 7.63 13.83 -8.18
N SER A 100 6.33 14.13 -8.17
CA SER A 100 5.78 15.29 -7.45
C SER A 100 5.89 15.14 -5.93
N SER A 101 5.94 13.91 -5.40
CA SER A 101 6.13 13.65 -3.98
C SER A 101 7.59 13.82 -3.51
N ALA A 102 8.54 14.04 -4.43
CA ALA A 102 9.94 14.34 -4.07
C ALA A 102 10.04 15.53 -3.11
N ILE A 103 9.22 16.57 -3.31
CA ILE A 103 9.18 17.76 -2.44
C ILE A 103 8.87 17.41 -0.97
N ILE A 104 8.11 16.35 -0.71
CA ILE A 104 7.80 15.89 0.65
C ILE A 104 9.07 15.41 1.35
N ALA A 105 9.85 14.55 0.67
CA ALA A 105 11.09 14.03 1.21
C ALA A 105 12.17 15.13 1.35
N ASP A 106 12.19 16.08 0.40
CA ASP A 106 13.14 17.20 0.41
C ASP A 106 12.84 18.17 1.58
N THR A 107 11.59 18.55 1.75
CA THR A 107 11.15 19.42 2.88
C THR A 107 11.39 18.75 4.23
N ALA A 108 11.09 17.45 4.35
CA ALA A 108 11.36 16.69 5.57
C ALA A 108 12.86 16.65 5.89
N ALA A 109 13.72 16.47 4.88
CA ALA A 109 15.17 16.43 5.04
C ALA A 109 15.75 17.79 5.49
N GLU A 110 15.20 18.91 5.02
CA GLU A 110 15.57 20.26 5.49
C GLU A 110 15.32 20.45 6.99
N GLU A 111 14.30 19.79 7.53
CA GLU A 111 13.97 19.79 8.96
C GLU A 111 14.67 18.64 9.74
N GLY A 112 15.50 17.83 9.06
CA GLY A 112 16.20 16.68 9.65
C GLY A 112 15.28 15.47 9.93
N VAL A 113 14.10 15.41 9.30
CA VAL A 113 13.10 14.34 9.45
C VAL A 113 13.28 13.32 8.32
N PRO A 114 13.55 12.05 8.64
CA PRO A 114 13.66 11.00 7.63
C PRO A 114 12.31 10.66 7.01
N THR A 115 12.33 10.34 5.70
CA THR A 115 11.17 9.88 4.94
C THR A 115 11.35 8.41 4.52
N ILE A 116 10.34 7.60 4.83
CA ILE A 116 10.18 6.22 4.39
C ILE A 116 9.17 6.22 3.24
N ALA A 117 9.58 5.80 2.06
CA ALA A 117 8.68 5.46 0.98
C ALA A 117 8.05 4.09 1.29
N TYR A 118 6.73 4.05 1.38
CA TYR A 118 6.00 2.83 1.64
C TYR A 118 5.21 2.43 0.39
N ASP A 119 5.31 1.19 -0.02
CA ASP A 119 4.71 0.64 -1.24
C ASP A 119 5.26 1.32 -2.52
N ARG A 120 5.03 2.60 -2.74
CA ARG A 120 5.45 3.34 -3.93
C ARG A 120 6.73 4.12 -3.67
N MET A 121 7.65 4.14 -4.65
CA MET A 121 8.91 4.85 -4.55
C MET A 121 8.71 6.37 -4.67
N ILE A 122 9.47 7.13 -3.87
CA ILE A 122 9.62 8.59 -4.01
C ILE A 122 10.93 8.88 -4.72
N ASN A 123 10.88 9.63 -5.81
CA ASN A 123 12.03 9.97 -6.64
C ASN A 123 12.77 11.22 -6.12
N SER A 124 13.28 11.14 -4.88
CA SER A 124 14.10 12.17 -4.24
C SER A 124 15.41 11.56 -3.74
N PRO A 125 16.55 12.30 -3.79
CA PRO A 125 17.80 11.88 -3.16
C PRO A 125 17.70 11.82 -1.62
N ASN A 126 16.64 12.39 -1.06
CA ASN A 126 16.38 12.44 0.36
C ASN A 126 15.47 11.30 0.86
N THR A 127 14.95 10.45 -0.03
CA THR A 127 14.26 9.21 0.34
C THR A 127 15.27 8.25 0.99
N LYS A 128 15.04 7.86 2.24
CA LYS A 128 16.00 7.04 2.99
C LYS A 128 15.70 5.55 2.92
N PHE A 129 14.42 5.18 2.93
CA PHE A 129 13.96 3.79 2.96
C PHE A 129 12.84 3.56 1.98
N TRP A 130 12.78 2.35 1.48
CA TRP A 130 11.66 1.85 0.70
C TRP A 130 11.24 0.47 1.19
N VAL A 131 9.96 0.33 1.55
CA VAL A 131 9.35 -0.93 1.97
C VAL A 131 8.40 -1.41 0.88
N GLN A 132 8.69 -2.53 0.25
CA GLN A 132 7.90 -3.04 -0.88
C GLN A 132 8.19 -4.52 -1.16
N ALA A 133 7.26 -5.17 -1.88
CA ALA A 133 7.46 -6.48 -2.50
C ALA A 133 8.06 -6.34 -3.92
N ASP A 134 8.49 -7.47 -4.52
CA ASP A 134 8.99 -7.48 -5.91
C ASP A 134 7.84 -7.29 -6.92
N MET A 135 7.63 -6.05 -7.36
CA MET A 135 6.58 -5.70 -8.32
C MET A 135 6.88 -6.17 -9.73
N PHE A 136 8.16 -6.33 -10.10
CA PHE A 136 8.52 -6.91 -11.40
C PHE A 136 8.15 -8.40 -11.46
N ALA A 137 8.55 -9.17 -10.45
CA ALA A 137 8.17 -10.58 -10.34
C ALA A 137 6.64 -10.76 -10.27
N THR A 138 5.95 -9.87 -9.56
CA THR A 138 4.48 -9.85 -9.50
C THR A 138 3.87 -9.67 -10.90
N GLY A 139 4.34 -8.69 -11.67
CA GLY A 139 3.87 -8.46 -13.05
C GLY A 139 4.16 -9.65 -13.97
N ALA A 140 5.35 -10.24 -13.87
CA ALA A 140 5.71 -11.44 -14.62
C ALA A 140 4.79 -12.62 -14.28
N ALA A 141 4.48 -12.84 -13.00
CA ALA A 141 3.57 -13.90 -12.55
C ALA A 141 2.13 -13.70 -13.04
N GLN A 142 1.63 -12.45 -13.06
CA GLN A 142 0.33 -12.11 -13.65
C GLN A 142 0.24 -12.53 -15.13
N ALA A 143 1.23 -12.12 -15.91
CA ALA A 143 1.30 -12.43 -17.33
C ALA A 143 1.46 -13.94 -17.58
N GLN A 144 2.37 -14.59 -16.84
CA GLN A 144 2.62 -16.02 -16.96
C GLN A 144 1.35 -16.84 -16.68
N HIS A 145 0.60 -16.47 -15.61
CA HIS A 145 -0.66 -17.14 -15.30
C HIS A 145 -1.66 -17.07 -16.47
N VAL A 146 -1.80 -15.91 -17.10
CA VAL A 146 -2.70 -15.76 -18.25
C VAL A 146 -2.18 -16.53 -19.46
N VAL A 147 -0.87 -16.54 -19.72
CA VAL A 147 -0.24 -17.33 -20.79
C VAL A 147 -0.47 -18.81 -20.62
N ASP A 148 -0.29 -19.34 -19.41
CA ASP A 148 -0.46 -20.78 -19.09
C ASP A 148 -1.91 -21.26 -19.29
N ASN A 149 -2.87 -20.33 -19.23
CA ASN A 149 -4.31 -20.63 -19.38
C ASN A 149 -4.87 -20.16 -20.73
N THR A 150 -4.01 -19.83 -21.71
CA THR A 150 -4.38 -19.44 -23.08
C THR A 150 -3.59 -20.25 -24.11
N LYS A 151 -3.92 -20.15 -25.40
CA LYS A 151 -3.34 -20.94 -26.49
C LYS A 151 -2.66 -20.05 -27.53
N PRO A 152 -1.77 -20.60 -28.36
CA PRO A 152 -1.23 -19.88 -29.51
C PRO A 152 -2.34 -19.31 -30.41
N GLY A 153 -2.21 -18.02 -30.77
CA GLY A 153 -3.18 -17.25 -31.54
C GLY A 153 -4.24 -16.51 -30.70
N ASP A 154 -4.31 -16.77 -29.38
CA ASP A 154 -5.27 -16.11 -28.50
C ASP A 154 -4.95 -14.61 -28.33
N THR A 155 -6.02 -13.83 -28.24
CA THR A 155 -6.00 -12.36 -28.09
C THR A 155 -6.06 -11.98 -26.61
N LEU A 156 -5.10 -11.17 -26.18
CA LEU A 156 -4.98 -10.70 -24.79
C LEU A 156 -5.31 -9.20 -24.67
N VAL A 157 -5.87 -8.84 -23.53
CA VAL A 157 -6.13 -7.46 -23.11
C VAL A 157 -5.25 -7.14 -21.90
N LEU A 158 -4.56 -5.99 -21.92
CA LEU A 158 -3.76 -5.49 -20.80
C LEU A 158 -4.40 -4.25 -20.18
N LEU A 159 -4.82 -4.36 -18.91
CA LEU A 159 -5.32 -3.25 -18.11
C LEU A 159 -4.22 -2.83 -17.13
N LYS A 160 -3.47 -1.80 -17.53
CA LYS A 160 -2.31 -1.31 -16.78
C LYS A 160 -2.75 -0.43 -15.60
N GLY A 161 -1.87 -0.22 -14.64
CA GLY A 161 -2.11 0.64 -13.48
C GLY A 161 -2.12 2.14 -13.79
N SER A 162 -1.96 2.98 -12.76
CA SER A 162 -1.86 4.42 -12.93
C SER A 162 -0.52 4.81 -13.56
N PRO A 163 -0.49 5.64 -14.62
CA PRO A 163 0.76 6.00 -15.31
C PRO A 163 1.70 6.86 -14.44
N THR A 164 1.20 7.46 -13.36
CA THR A 164 2.00 8.27 -12.42
C THR A 164 2.47 7.49 -11.19
N ASP A 165 2.06 6.23 -11.06
CA ASP A 165 2.50 5.33 -10.00
C ASP A 165 3.75 4.56 -10.46
N PRO A 166 4.90 4.70 -9.78
CA PRO A 166 6.12 3.97 -10.13
C PRO A 166 5.92 2.44 -10.18
N ASN A 167 5.10 1.88 -9.28
CA ASN A 167 4.80 0.46 -9.27
C ASN A 167 4.11 -0.02 -10.55
N ALA A 168 3.21 0.80 -11.11
CA ALA A 168 2.50 0.43 -12.33
C ALA A 168 3.45 0.23 -13.52
N ALA A 169 4.51 1.04 -13.61
CA ALA A 169 5.53 0.91 -14.64
C ALA A 169 6.37 -0.38 -14.43
N VAL A 170 6.73 -0.69 -13.17
CA VAL A 170 7.50 -1.90 -12.82
C VAL A 170 6.68 -3.18 -13.05
N ILE A 171 5.41 -3.19 -12.63
CA ILE A 171 4.48 -4.30 -12.90
C ILE A 171 4.36 -4.52 -14.41
N HIS A 172 4.15 -3.44 -15.17
CA HIS A 172 4.05 -3.53 -16.63
C HIS A 172 5.33 -4.05 -17.28
N ALA A 173 6.51 -3.63 -16.81
CA ALA A 173 7.78 -4.17 -17.27
C ALA A 173 7.88 -5.68 -17.02
N GLY A 174 7.43 -6.17 -15.86
CA GLY A 174 7.31 -7.60 -15.56
C GLY A 174 6.36 -8.32 -16.52
N GLN A 175 5.17 -7.76 -16.75
CA GLN A 175 4.21 -8.31 -17.72
C GLN A 175 4.79 -8.40 -19.13
N VAL A 176 5.43 -7.33 -19.59
CA VAL A 176 6.07 -7.26 -20.92
C VAL A 176 7.22 -8.26 -21.06
N SER A 177 8.00 -8.49 -20.01
CA SER A 177 9.09 -9.47 -20.04
C SER A 177 8.63 -10.88 -20.44
N VAL A 178 7.38 -11.25 -20.08
CA VAL A 178 6.76 -12.53 -20.45
C VAL A 178 6.02 -12.44 -21.79
N LEU A 179 5.29 -11.36 -22.03
CA LEU A 179 4.35 -11.27 -23.16
C LEU A 179 5.02 -10.85 -24.46
N GLN A 180 6.01 -9.92 -24.42
CA GLN A 180 6.62 -9.38 -25.64
C GLN A 180 7.23 -10.46 -26.55
N PRO A 181 7.99 -11.44 -26.02
CA PRO A 181 8.50 -12.53 -26.86
C PRO A 181 7.40 -13.32 -27.58
N LEU A 182 6.23 -13.49 -26.93
CA LEU A 182 5.11 -14.23 -27.50
C LEU A 182 4.36 -13.41 -28.56
N PHE A 183 4.27 -12.11 -28.36
CA PHE A 183 3.71 -11.18 -29.37
C PHE A 183 4.62 -11.11 -30.61
N ASP A 184 5.93 -10.99 -30.42
CA ASP A 184 6.92 -10.92 -31.50
C ASP A 184 6.95 -12.24 -32.31
N ALA A 185 6.75 -13.37 -31.64
CA ALA A 185 6.66 -14.69 -32.28
C ALA A 185 5.29 -14.95 -32.95
N GLY A 186 4.28 -14.08 -32.73
CA GLY A 186 2.90 -14.31 -33.18
C GLY A 186 2.17 -15.44 -32.43
N GLU A 187 2.70 -15.87 -31.29
CA GLU A 187 2.09 -16.89 -30.45
C GLU A 187 0.92 -16.34 -29.63
N ARG A 188 0.88 -15.07 -29.37
CA ARG A 188 -0.24 -14.35 -28.76
C ARG A 188 -0.48 -13.05 -29.53
N VAL A 189 -1.67 -12.51 -29.41
CA VAL A 189 -2.07 -11.25 -30.04
C VAL A 189 -2.32 -10.20 -28.96
N MET A 190 -1.62 -9.06 -29.04
CA MET A 190 -1.98 -7.87 -28.27
C MET A 190 -3.24 -7.25 -28.88
N GLY A 191 -4.40 -7.51 -28.27
CA GLY A 191 -5.68 -7.00 -28.78
C GLY A 191 -5.96 -5.57 -28.35
N TYR A 192 -5.68 -5.28 -27.09
CA TYR A 192 -5.93 -3.96 -26.51
C TYR A 192 -5.05 -3.76 -25.27
N GLU A 193 -4.59 -2.52 -25.08
CA GLU A 193 -3.97 -2.12 -23.82
C GLU A 193 -4.34 -0.69 -23.44
N ASN A 194 -4.45 -0.41 -22.16
CA ASN A 194 -4.66 0.95 -21.65
C ASN A 194 -4.13 1.13 -20.23
N TRP A 195 -3.70 2.36 -19.92
CA TRP A 195 -3.41 2.80 -18.56
C TRP A 195 -4.70 3.17 -17.83
N THR A 196 -4.71 3.01 -16.51
CA THR A 196 -5.83 3.34 -15.63
C THR A 196 -5.43 4.46 -14.68
N PRO A 197 -5.53 5.74 -15.09
CA PRO A 197 -5.20 6.87 -14.23
C PRO A 197 -5.89 6.79 -12.87
N GLY A 198 -5.11 7.01 -11.80
CA GLY A 198 -5.59 6.94 -10.42
C GLY A 198 -6.05 5.55 -9.98
N TRP A 199 -5.75 4.48 -10.74
CA TRP A 199 -6.25 3.13 -10.50
C TRP A 199 -7.79 3.06 -10.46
N ASP A 200 -8.50 4.02 -11.10
CA ASP A 200 -9.95 4.15 -11.06
C ASP A 200 -10.65 2.99 -11.79
N PRO A 201 -11.41 2.13 -11.08
CA PRO A 201 -12.11 1.00 -11.69
C PRO A 201 -13.12 1.41 -12.77
N ALA A 202 -13.66 2.64 -12.70
CA ALA A 202 -14.56 3.13 -13.75
C ALA A 202 -13.82 3.39 -15.08
N ILE A 203 -12.54 3.74 -15.01
CA ILE A 203 -11.68 3.85 -16.20
C ILE A 203 -11.37 2.45 -16.74
N ALA A 204 -10.98 1.51 -15.88
CA ALA A 204 -10.73 0.13 -16.26
C ALA A 204 -11.96 -0.50 -16.92
N ARG A 205 -13.17 -0.26 -16.36
CA ARG A 205 -14.44 -0.71 -16.94
C ARG A 205 -14.62 -0.20 -18.37
N ARG A 206 -14.47 1.12 -18.58
CA ARG A 206 -14.60 1.71 -19.92
C ARG A 206 -13.56 1.15 -20.89
N SER A 207 -12.35 0.91 -20.43
CA SER A 207 -11.28 0.29 -21.24
C SER A 207 -11.65 -1.12 -21.68
N MET A 208 -12.24 -1.91 -20.79
CA MET A 208 -12.69 -3.28 -21.13
C MET A 208 -13.89 -3.25 -22.09
N ASP A 209 -14.87 -2.36 -21.88
CA ASP A 209 -16.00 -2.16 -22.80
C ASP A 209 -15.51 -1.78 -24.21
N GLN A 210 -14.49 -0.93 -24.31
CA GLN A 210 -13.87 -0.57 -25.58
C GLN A 210 -13.14 -1.76 -26.21
N ALA A 211 -12.37 -2.53 -25.43
CA ALA A 211 -11.69 -3.73 -25.90
C ALA A 211 -12.69 -4.75 -26.46
N LEU A 212 -13.76 -5.05 -25.72
CA LEU A 212 -14.81 -5.99 -26.16
C LEU A 212 -15.46 -5.53 -27.47
N THR A 213 -15.76 -4.23 -27.58
CA THR A 213 -16.32 -3.67 -28.80
C THR A 213 -15.37 -3.76 -29.99
N GLN A 214 -14.11 -3.32 -29.83
CA GLN A 214 -13.11 -3.31 -30.90
C GLN A 214 -12.74 -4.71 -31.37
N LEU A 215 -12.72 -5.67 -30.47
CA LEU A 215 -12.35 -7.05 -30.72
C LEU A 215 -13.55 -7.94 -31.06
N ASN A 216 -14.78 -7.40 -31.12
CA ASN A 216 -16.01 -8.18 -31.29
C ASN A 216 -16.10 -9.35 -30.30
N ASN A 217 -15.80 -9.11 -29.03
CA ASN A 217 -15.70 -10.08 -27.93
C ASN A 217 -14.63 -11.17 -28.14
N ASN A 218 -13.70 -11.01 -29.08
CA ASN A 218 -12.60 -11.95 -29.29
C ASN A 218 -11.47 -11.69 -28.28
N VAL A 219 -11.70 -12.01 -27.02
CA VAL A 219 -10.76 -11.87 -25.90
C VAL A 219 -10.63 -13.22 -25.18
N GLN A 220 -9.41 -13.75 -25.06
CA GLN A 220 -9.13 -15.04 -24.42
C GLN A 220 -8.33 -14.92 -23.14
N GLY A 221 -7.77 -13.74 -22.81
CA GLY A 221 -7.07 -13.49 -21.56
C GLY A 221 -7.04 -12.01 -21.20
N VAL A 222 -7.13 -11.70 -19.89
CA VAL A 222 -7.01 -10.34 -19.36
C VAL A 222 -5.88 -10.30 -18.35
N VAL A 223 -4.81 -9.58 -18.70
CA VAL A 223 -3.73 -9.26 -17.77
C VAL A 223 -4.06 -7.94 -17.10
N SER A 224 -4.54 -8.01 -15.87
CA SER A 224 -4.91 -6.85 -15.06
C SER A 224 -3.87 -6.61 -13.98
N SER A 225 -3.45 -5.36 -13.83
CA SER A 225 -2.39 -4.99 -12.89
C SER A 225 -2.84 -4.99 -11.43
N ASN A 226 -4.16 -4.88 -11.15
CA ASN A 226 -4.71 -5.03 -9.79
C ASN A 226 -6.15 -5.55 -9.79
N ASP A 227 -6.68 -5.85 -8.62
CA ASP A 227 -8.01 -6.43 -8.42
C ASP A 227 -9.15 -5.45 -8.74
N GLY A 228 -8.97 -4.15 -8.49
CA GLY A 228 -9.95 -3.13 -8.85
C GLY A 228 -10.20 -3.10 -10.36
N ASN A 229 -9.13 -3.12 -11.14
CA ASN A 229 -9.21 -3.20 -12.60
C ASN A 229 -9.76 -4.56 -13.07
N ALA A 230 -9.34 -5.66 -12.42
CA ALA A 230 -9.82 -7.01 -12.72
C ALA A 230 -11.34 -7.12 -12.50
N GLY A 231 -11.83 -6.69 -11.33
CA GLY A 231 -13.27 -6.70 -11.01
C GLY A 231 -14.09 -5.87 -11.99
N ALA A 232 -13.58 -4.71 -12.38
CA ALA A 232 -14.22 -3.85 -13.39
C ALA A 232 -14.27 -4.52 -14.78
N ALA A 233 -13.19 -5.19 -15.20
CA ALA A 233 -13.15 -5.95 -16.44
C ALA A 233 -14.11 -7.15 -16.41
N ILE A 234 -14.14 -7.89 -15.30
CA ILE A 234 -15.06 -9.01 -15.10
C ILE A 234 -16.51 -8.55 -15.22
N ALA A 235 -16.86 -7.42 -14.58
CA ALA A 235 -18.22 -6.87 -14.68
C ALA A 235 -18.59 -6.48 -16.13
N ALA A 236 -17.64 -5.99 -16.95
CA ALA A 236 -17.86 -5.77 -18.38
C ALA A 236 -18.07 -7.08 -19.14
N MET A 237 -17.29 -8.10 -18.83
CA MET A 237 -17.41 -9.43 -19.44
C MET A 237 -18.68 -10.16 -19.03
N GLU A 238 -19.20 -9.95 -17.82
CA GLU A 238 -20.49 -10.52 -17.38
C GLU A 238 -21.65 -10.12 -18.28
N GLU A 239 -21.70 -8.86 -18.70
CA GLU A 239 -22.75 -8.35 -19.62
C GLU A 239 -22.70 -9.02 -21.00
N GLN A 240 -21.54 -9.60 -21.36
CA GLN A 240 -21.34 -10.33 -22.61
C GLN A 240 -21.38 -11.87 -22.42
N GLY A 241 -21.65 -12.35 -21.19
CA GLY A 241 -21.64 -13.78 -20.86
C GLY A 241 -20.26 -14.44 -20.91
N MET A 242 -19.17 -13.65 -20.76
CA MET A 242 -17.78 -14.10 -20.86
C MET A 242 -17.11 -14.30 -19.51
N ALA A 243 -17.65 -13.77 -18.42
CA ALA A 243 -17.06 -13.91 -17.10
C ALA A 243 -16.95 -15.40 -16.70
N GLY A 244 -15.78 -15.79 -16.17
CA GLY A 244 -15.47 -17.17 -15.81
C GLY A 244 -15.04 -18.07 -16.99
N THR A 245 -15.01 -17.55 -18.23
CA THR A 245 -14.49 -18.29 -19.39
C THR A 245 -13.12 -17.78 -19.85
N VAL A 246 -12.67 -16.67 -19.31
CA VAL A 246 -11.42 -15.96 -19.64
C VAL A 246 -10.55 -15.87 -18.40
N PRO A 247 -9.28 -16.30 -18.42
CA PRO A 247 -8.37 -16.09 -17.31
C PRO A 247 -8.14 -14.58 -17.07
N VAL A 248 -8.24 -14.16 -15.81
CA VAL A 248 -8.05 -12.78 -15.37
C VAL A 248 -7.09 -12.75 -14.18
N SER A 249 -6.01 -11.99 -14.31
CA SER A 249 -5.06 -11.75 -13.20
C SER A 249 -5.45 -10.52 -12.37
N GLY A 250 -4.83 -10.39 -11.20
CA GLY A 250 -5.00 -9.25 -10.31
C GLY A 250 -3.83 -9.09 -9.33
N LEU A 251 -3.94 -8.15 -8.41
CA LEU A 251 -3.00 -7.87 -7.34
C LEU A 251 -3.77 -7.31 -6.14
N ASP A 252 -3.28 -7.56 -4.94
CA ASP A 252 -3.73 -7.22 -3.60
C ASP A 252 -4.59 -8.30 -2.93
N CYS A 253 -5.15 -9.25 -3.66
CA CYS A 253 -6.02 -10.32 -3.16
C CYS A 253 -7.12 -9.82 -2.22
N THR A 254 -7.80 -8.75 -2.63
CA THR A 254 -8.91 -8.16 -1.88
C THR A 254 -10.00 -9.19 -1.59
N VAL A 255 -10.84 -8.96 -0.58
CA VAL A 255 -11.98 -9.85 -0.28
C VAL A 255 -12.86 -10.06 -1.51
N GLN A 256 -13.12 -8.99 -2.28
CA GLN A 256 -13.90 -9.09 -3.52
C GLN A 256 -13.19 -9.97 -4.57
N ALA A 257 -11.88 -9.81 -4.75
CA ALA A 257 -11.11 -10.63 -5.69
C ALA A 257 -11.14 -12.11 -5.29
N GLN A 258 -10.99 -12.41 -4.00
CA GLN A 258 -11.08 -13.78 -3.50
C GLN A 258 -12.47 -14.38 -3.72
N GLN A 259 -13.55 -13.61 -3.53
CA GLN A 259 -14.90 -14.03 -3.89
C GLN A 259 -15.02 -14.35 -5.40
N LEU A 260 -14.49 -13.47 -6.26
CA LEU A 260 -14.47 -13.69 -7.71
C LEU A 260 -13.61 -14.89 -8.08
N MET A 261 -12.52 -15.18 -7.35
CA MET A 261 -11.68 -16.37 -7.55
C MET A 261 -12.44 -17.66 -7.18
N LEU A 262 -13.17 -17.67 -6.07
CA LEU A 262 -14.02 -18.80 -5.68
C LEU A 262 -15.14 -19.08 -6.70
N LEU A 263 -15.62 -18.04 -7.40
CA LEU A 263 -16.61 -18.15 -8.47
C LEU A 263 -15.98 -18.46 -9.84
N GLY A 264 -14.65 -18.58 -9.93
CA GLY A 264 -13.92 -18.81 -11.17
C GLY A 264 -13.94 -17.63 -12.15
N LYS A 265 -14.35 -16.42 -11.71
CA LYS A 265 -14.45 -15.22 -12.53
C LYS A 265 -13.12 -14.46 -12.62
N GLN A 266 -12.37 -14.35 -11.51
CA GLN A 266 -10.94 -14.02 -11.48
C GLN A 266 -10.16 -15.31 -11.24
N THR A 267 -9.00 -15.47 -11.84
CA THR A 267 -8.27 -16.74 -11.78
C THR A 267 -6.98 -16.69 -10.98
N GLN A 268 -6.44 -15.50 -10.80
CA GLN A 268 -5.20 -15.26 -10.06
C GLN A 268 -5.24 -13.87 -9.39
N CYS A 269 -4.62 -13.76 -8.23
CA CYS A 269 -4.20 -12.48 -7.66
C CYS A 269 -2.78 -12.59 -7.07
N GLY A 270 -1.98 -11.53 -7.21
CA GLY A 270 -0.74 -11.37 -6.46
C GLY A 270 -1.06 -10.96 -5.03
N TRP A 271 -0.69 -11.78 -4.05
CA TRP A 271 -0.82 -11.42 -2.65
C TRP A 271 0.50 -10.89 -2.12
N ARG A 272 0.40 -9.77 -1.41
CA ARG A 272 1.49 -9.20 -0.62
C ARG A 272 1.05 -9.18 0.83
N PRO A 273 1.88 -9.59 1.79
CA PRO A 273 1.50 -9.55 3.19
C PRO A 273 1.54 -8.10 3.70
N LEU A 274 0.46 -7.34 3.47
CA LEU A 274 0.37 -5.92 3.78
C LEU A 274 0.61 -5.64 5.26
N HIS A 275 0.20 -6.55 6.14
CA HIS A 275 0.48 -6.47 7.57
C HIS A 275 1.98 -6.56 7.89
N GLU A 276 2.75 -7.41 7.16
CA GLU A 276 4.21 -7.48 7.32
C GLU A 276 4.90 -6.25 6.74
N MET A 277 4.43 -5.75 5.59
CA MET A 277 4.91 -4.50 5.02
C MET A 277 4.71 -3.34 6.00
N ALA A 278 3.51 -3.22 6.57
CA ALA A 278 3.18 -2.19 7.55
C ALA A 278 4.02 -2.33 8.83
N ALA A 279 4.19 -3.57 9.32
CA ALA A 279 5.04 -3.87 10.46
C ALA A 279 6.51 -3.53 10.19
N ALA A 280 7.02 -3.82 8.99
CA ALA A 280 8.38 -3.44 8.60
C ALA A 280 8.56 -1.92 8.61
N ALA A 281 7.62 -1.15 8.05
CA ALA A 281 7.67 0.30 8.08
C ALA A 281 7.58 0.87 9.51
N ALA A 282 6.77 0.26 10.38
CA ALA A 282 6.68 0.63 11.79
C ALA A 282 8.00 0.37 12.53
N ASN A 283 8.61 -0.80 12.32
CA ASN A 283 9.91 -1.15 12.91
C ASN A 283 11.02 -0.19 12.46
N VAL A 284 11.10 0.13 11.16
CA VAL A 284 12.04 1.13 10.64
C VAL A 284 11.79 2.48 11.30
N SER A 285 10.52 2.89 11.45
CA SER A 285 10.17 4.15 12.10
C SER A 285 10.68 4.21 13.54
N VAL A 286 10.50 3.16 14.32
CA VAL A 286 10.96 3.09 15.71
C VAL A 286 12.50 3.12 15.81
N ARG A 287 13.20 2.38 14.90
CA ARG A 287 14.67 2.43 14.85
C ARG A 287 15.18 3.85 14.56
N LEU A 288 14.54 4.56 13.63
CA LEU A 288 14.88 5.95 13.30
C LEU A 288 14.63 6.90 14.47
N LEU A 289 13.52 6.75 15.20
CA LEU A 289 13.22 7.56 16.40
C LEU A 289 14.29 7.37 17.48
N ASN A 290 14.75 6.15 17.69
CA ASN A 290 15.73 5.82 18.72
C ASN A 290 17.18 6.08 18.28
N GLY A 291 17.44 6.26 16.99
CA GLY A 291 18.80 6.28 16.44
C GLY A 291 19.47 4.89 16.44
N ASP A 292 18.68 3.81 16.42
CA ASP A 292 19.14 2.43 16.43
C ASP A 292 19.63 1.98 15.03
N ASP A 293 20.41 0.92 14.99
CA ASP A 293 20.81 0.24 13.75
C ASP A 293 19.58 -0.44 13.10
N TYR A 294 19.50 -0.38 11.78
CA TYR A 294 18.43 -0.93 10.95
C TYR A 294 18.94 -1.86 9.84
N SER A 295 20.21 -2.23 9.87
CA SER A 295 20.85 -3.04 8.82
C SER A 295 20.26 -4.45 8.71
N ASP A 296 19.64 -4.96 9.76
CA ASP A 296 18.89 -6.22 9.78
C ASP A 296 17.52 -6.13 9.10
N LEU A 297 16.97 -4.93 8.94
CA LEU A 297 15.69 -4.69 8.28
C LEU A 297 15.88 -4.31 6.81
N ALA A 298 16.79 -3.39 6.53
CA ALA A 298 17.11 -2.96 5.17
C ALA A 298 18.28 -3.80 4.63
N THR A 299 17.95 -4.92 4.02
CA THR A 299 18.94 -5.94 3.59
C THR A 299 19.55 -5.66 2.21
N GLU A 300 18.96 -4.73 1.47
CA GLU A 300 19.34 -4.39 0.11
C GLU A 300 19.42 -2.87 -0.07
N VAL A 301 20.07 -2.44 -1.15
CA VAL A 301 20.07 -1.05 -1.61
C VAL A 301 19.62 -1.03 -3.05
N VAL A 302 18.63 -0.19 -3.35
CA VAL A 302 18.11 0.02 -4.69
C VAL A 302 18.27 1.47 -5.12
N GLN A 303 18.27 1.73 -6.42
CA GLN A 303 18.27 3.10 -6.94
C GLN A 303 16.86 3.52 -7.31
N ASN A 304 16.47 4.73 -6.89
CA ASN A 304 15.22 5.36 -7.31
C ASN A 304 15.35 6.02 -8.69
N GLY A 305 14.27 6.64 -9.18
CA GLY A 305 14.21 7.24 -10.52
C GLY A 305 15.20 8.38 -10.77
N VAL A 306 15.79 8.97 -9.72
CA VAL A 306 16.85 9.99 -9.82
C VAL A 306 18.25 9.42 -9.61
N GLY A 307 18.39 8.10 -9.47
CA GLY A 307 19.66 7.41 -9.28
C GLY A 307 20.23 7.51 -7.86
N ALA A 308 19.43 7.87 -6.89
CA ALA A 308 19.85 7.88 -5.49
C ALA A 308 19.68 6.50 -4.86
N ASP A 309 20.65 6.13 -4.01
CA ASP A 309 20.61 4.89 -3.25
C ASP A 309 19.56 4.99 -2.12
N VAL A 310 18.68 4.01 -2.05
CA VAL A 310 17.61 3.89 -1.06
C VAL A 310 17.77 2.53 -0.36
N ALA A 311 17.77 2.53 0.96
CA ALA A 311 17.77 1.31 1.76
C ALA A 311 16.45 0.56 1.55
N PHE A 312 16.50 -0.65 1.01
CA PHE A 312 15.33 -1.42 0.64
C PHE A 312 15.03 -2.49 1.70
N VAL A 313 13.76 -2.52 2.08
CA VAL A 313 13.19 -3.50 3.00
C VAL A 313 12.27 -4.40 2.18
N PRO A 314 12.77 -5.54 1.69
CA PRO A 314 11.98 -6.44 0.85
C PRO A 314 10.96 -7.19 1.68
N VAL A 315 9.78 -7.42 1.07
CA VAL A 315 8.74 -8.28 1.61
C VAL A 315 8.35 -9.29 0.53
N ASP A 316 8.19 -10.55 0.91
CA ASP A 316 7.82 -11.61 -0.03
C ASP A 316 6.41 -11.40 -0.59
N SER A 317 6.19 -11.87 -1.83
CA SER A 317 4.89 -11.90 -2.46
C SER A 317 4.54 -13.31 -2.92
N TYR A 318 3.26 -13.60 -3.06
CA TYR A 318 2.75 -14.91 -3.47
C TYR A 318 1.71 -14.76 -4.59
N SER A 319 1.77 -15.62 -5.61
CA SER A 319 0.77 -15.68 -6.67
C SER A 319 -0.34 -16.67 -6.28
N ALA A 320 -1.44 -16.15 -5.74
CA ALA A 320 -2.59 -16.94 -5.33
C ALA A 320 -3.44 -17.32 -6.56
N VAL A 321 -3.75 -18.61 -6.71
CA VAL A 321 -4.50 -19.14 -7.84
C VAL A 321 -5.68 -19.97 -7.36
N GLY A 322 -6.88 -19.68 -7.84
CA GLY A 322 -8.09 -20.42 -7.55
C GLY A 322 -8.40 -20.55 -6.05
N ALA A 323 -9.15 -21.57 -5.67
CA ALA A 323 -9.57 -21.80 -4.28
C ALA A 323 -8.40 -22.12 -3.33
N GLU A 324 -7.35 -22.80 -3.82
CA GLU A 324 -6.14 -23.08 -3.03
C GLU A 324 -5.43 -21.78 -2.65
N GLY A 325 -5.26 -20.85 -3.61
CA GLY A 325 -4.68 -19.56 -3.37
C GLY A 325 -5.51 -18.72 -2.40
N VAL A 326 -6.84 -18.78 -2.47
CA VAL A 326 -7.73 -18.14 -1.49
C VAL A 326 -7.50 -18.71 -0.09
N GLY A 327 -7.38 -20.04 0.05
CA GLY A 327 -7.06 -20.69 1.32
C GLY A 327 -5.74 -20.21 1.90
N TYR A 328 -4.69 -20.14 1.06
CA TYR A 328 -3.39 -19.65 1.48
C TYR A 328 -3.44 -18.22 2.01
N VAL A 329 -4.13 -17.31 1.30
CA VAL A 329 -4.26 -15.91 1.73
C VAL A 329 -4.98 -15.82 3.08
N ILE A 330 -6.09 -16.53 3.26
CA ILE A 330 -6.85 -16.52 4.53
C ILE A 330 -5.99 -17.06 5.71
N GLU A 331 -5.14 -18.06 5.45
CA GLU A 331 -4.28 -18.63 6.49
C GLU A 331 -3.10 -17.70 6.87
N ASN A 332 -2.66 -16.83 5.96
CA ASN A 332 -1.47 -16.01 6.12
C ASN A 332 -1.75 -14.50 6.26
N ASP A 333 -3.00 -14.05 6.04
CA ASP A 333 -3.38 -12.64 6.19
C ASP A 333 -4.37 -12.46 7.34
N PRO A 334 -3.92 -11.91 8.50
CA PRO A 334 -4.78 -11.73 9.67
C PRO A 334 -5.93 -10.74 9.45
N SER A 335 -5.87 -9.91 8.40
CA SER A 335 -6.91 -8.93 8.07
C SER A 335 -8.06 -9.52 7.25
N ILE A 336 -7.88 -10.73 6.69
CA ILE A 336 -8.84 -11.40 5.81
C ILE A 336 -9.29 -12.71 6.45
N THR A 337 -10.58 -12.82 6.72
CA THR A 337 -11.15 -14.03 7.32
C THR A 337 -12.02 -14.80 6.34
N ARG A 338 -12.16 -16.11 6.57
CA ARG A 338 -13.07 -16.96 5.79
C ARG A 338 -14.50 -16.41 5.78
N ASP A 339 -14.98 -15.89 6.90
CA ASP A 339 -16.33 -15.31 6.99
C ASP A 339 -16.51 -14.07 6.12
N MET A 340 -15.46 -13.29 5.89
CA MET A 340 -15.49 -12.14 4.98
C MET A 340 -15.55 -12.59 3.53
N VAL A 341 -14.81 -13.63 3.18
CA VAL A 341 -14.73 -14.15 1.81
C VAL A 341 -15.97 -14.99 1.47
N CYS A 342 -16.47 -15.77 2.41
CA CYS A 342 -17.62 -16.66 2.22
C CYS A 342 -18.97 -15.93 2.35
N GLN A 343 -19.17 -14.86 1.58
CA GLN A 343 -20.41 -14.09 1.53
C GLN A 343 -20.99 -14.02 0.11
N GLY A 344 -22.25 -13.61 0.00
CA GLY A 344 -22.92 -13.46 -1.29
C GLY A 344 -22.92 -14.77 -2.09
N GLU A 345 -22.62 -14.69 -3.38
CA GLU A 345 -22.56 -15.86 -4.28
C GLU A 345 -21.43 -16.83 -3.89
N ALA A 346 -20.31 -16.33 -3.37
CA ALA A 346 -19.18 -17.14 -2.96
C ALA A 346 -19.52 -18.12 -1.82
N ALA A 347 -20.50 -17.78 -0.96
CA ALA A 347 -20.96 -18.65 0.13
C ALA A 347 -21.52 -20.00 -0.36
N ALA A 348 -21.97 -20.07 -1.61
CA ALA A 348 -22.49 -21.30 -2.21
C ALA A 348 -21.40 -22.19 -2.83
N THR A 349 -20.14 -21.79 -2.81
CA THR A 349 -19.03 -22.58 -3.36
C THR A 349 -18.63 -23.71 -2.42
N GLY A 350 -18.04 -24.78 -2.96
CA GLY A 350 -17.54 -25.89 -2.18
C GLY A 350 -16.41 -25.52 -1.20
N PHE A 351 -15.75 -24.38 -1.41
CA PHE A 351 -14.75 -23.85 -0.48
C PHE A 351 -15.41 -23.35 0.82
N CYS A 352 -16.59 -22.76 0.74
CA CYS A 352 -17.29 -22.12 1.87
C CYS A 352 -18.29 -23.07 2.58
N SER A 353 -18.58 -24.22 2.02
CA SER A 353 -19.52 -25.21 2.56
C SER A 353 -18.90 -26.12 3.63
#